data_d5ea14d8bbd892e4b3c87bdd4d5311b1
#
_entry.id   d5ea14d8bbd892e4b3c87bdd4d5311b1
#
_cell.length_a   1.000
_cell.length_b   1.000
_cell.length_c   1.000
_cell.angle_alpha   90.00
_cell.angle_beta   90.00
_cell.angle_gamma   90.00
#
_symmetry.space_group_name_H-M   'P 1'
#
loop_
_entity.id
_entity.type
_entity.pdbx_description
1 polymer ?
#
loop_
_entity_poly.entity_id
_entity_poly.type
_entity_poly.pdbx_seq_one_letter_code
_entity_poly.pdbx_strand_id
1 'polypeptide(L)' 'GKLNIEMESRLSSTHYKAYQMLYFESSSEEDVAKFMGYKISPQKKKLGYRQVKNLKKKFLQVAIDILKDQDIIGDGS' A
#
# COMPACT_ATOMS: atom_id res chain seq x y z
N GLY A 1 4.51 -1.27 14.85
CA GLY A 1 5.70 -0.49 15.07
C GLY A 1 5.57 0.92 14.51
N LYS A 2 6.65 1.66 14.59
CA LYS A 2 6.65 3.06 14.14
C LYS A 2 6.29 3.20 12.68
N LEU A 3 6.73 2.27 11.84
CA LEU A 3 6.42 2.34 10.41
C LEU A 3 4.91 2.26 10.18
N ASN A 4 4.22 1.38 10.89
CA ASN A 4 2.78 1.23 10.72
C ASN A 4 2.03 2.49 11.20
N ILE A 5 2.48 3.09 12.28
CA ILE A 5 1.88 4.32 12.79
C ILE A 5 2.02 5.42 11.74
N GLU A 6 3.20 5.54 11.14
CA GLU A 6 3.44 6.54 10.11
C GLU A 6 2.66 6.24 8.83
N MET A 7 2.55 4.97 8.46
CA MET A 7 1.74 4.60 7.30
C MET A 7 0.28 4.98 7.52
N GLU A 8 -0.25 4.69 8.71
CA GLU A 8 -1.62 5.05 9.05
C GLU A 8 -1.84 6.56 8.98
N SER A 9 -0.87 7.32 9.44
CA SER A 9 -0.93 8.77 9.46
C SER A 9 -0.89 9.37 8.05
N ARG A 10 -0.15 8.75 7.14
CA ARG A 10 0.07 9.29 5.79
C ARG A 10 -0.92 8.77 4.75
N LEU A 11 -1.59 7.66 5.02
CA LEU A 11 -2.54 7.06 4.09
C LEU A 11 -3.96 7.35 4.54
N SER A 12 -4.89 7.43 3.58
CA SER A 12 -6.30 7.47 3.92
C SER A 12 -6.68 6.16 4.64
N SER A 13 -7.80 6.18 5.35
CA SER A 13 -8.25 4.99 6.06
C SER A 13 -8.45 3.81 5.10
N THR A 14 -8.97 4.07 3.90
CA THR A 14 -9.16 3.04 2.89
C THR A 14 -7.83 2.49 2.42
N HIS A 15 -6.86 3.35 2.11
CA HIS A 15 -5.55 2.91 1.67
C HIS A 15 -4.81 2.17 2.77
N TYR A 16 -4.92 2.64 4.01
CA TYR A 16 -4.29 1.95 5.12
C TYR A 16 -4.86 0.55 5.31
N LYS A 17 -6.19 0.40 5.15
CA LYS A 17 -6.81 -0.93 5.23
C LYS A 17 -6.30 -1.83 4.11
N ALA A 18 -6.19 -1.31 2.89
CA ALA A 18 -5.63 -2.08 1.78
C ALA A 18 -4.18 -2.49 2.05
N TYR A 19 -3.39 -1.59 2.63
CA TYR A 19 -2.03 -1.88 3.04
C TYR A 19 -2.00 -3.04 4.04
N GLN A 20 -2.87 -3.03 5.05
CA GLN A 20 -2.95 -4.11 6.02
C GLN A 20 -3.34 -5.43 5.35
N MET A 21 -4.30 -5.38 4.43
CA MET A 21 -4.73 -6.59 3.72
C MET A 21 -3.58 -7.22 2.95
N LEU A 22 -2.77 -6.41 2.28
CA LEU A 22 -1.68 -6.92 1.45
C LEU A 22 -0.51 -7.46 2.27
N TYR A 23 -0.17 -6.80 3.36
CA TYR A 23 1.10 -7.08 4.05
C TYR A 23 0.94 -7.79 5.37
N PHE A 24 -0.23 -7.75 5.98
CA PHE A 24 -0.46 -8.36 7.28
C PHE A 24 -1.51 -9.46 7.27
N GLU A 25 -2.52 -9.34 6.41
CA GLU A 25 -3.59 -10.32 6.34
C GLU A 25 -3.40 -11.31 5.20
N SER A 26 -2.37 -11.13 4.40
CA SER A 26 -2.07 -11.99 3.26
C SER A 26 -3.24 -12.12 2.29
N SER A 27 -4.01 -11.06 2.16
CA SER A 27 -5.13 -11.04 1.22
C SER A 27 -4.61 -11.10 -0.21
N SER A 28 -5.39 -11.71 -1.10
CA SER A 28 -5.02 -11.76 -2.51
C SER A 28 -5.18 -10.38 -3.16
N GLU A 29 -4.51 -10.20 -4.28
CA GLU A 29 -4.67 -8.96 -5.04
C GLU A 29 -6.12 -8.78 -5.48
N GLU A 30 -6.82 -9.88 -5.79
CA GLU A 30 -8.22 -9.82 -6.15
C GLU A 30 -9.06 -9.28 -5.00
N ASP A 31 -8.80 -9.75 -3.78
CA ASP A 31 -9.54 -9.29 -2.61
C ASP A 31 -9.34 -7.79 -2.39
N VAL A 32 -8.11 -7.33 -2.54
CA VAL A 32 -7.80 -5.92 -2.39
C VAL A 32 -8.46 -5.10 -3.49
N ALA A 33 -8.45 -5.60 -4.72
CA ALA A 33 -9.11 -4.91 -5.82
C ALA A 33 -10.62 -4.79 -5.57
N LYS A 34 -11.25 -5.84 -5.05
CA LYS A 34 -12.65 -5.80 -4.68
C LYS A 34 -12.91 -4.79 -3.57
N PHE A 35 -12.07 -4.81 -2.56
CA PHE A 35 -12.21 -3.87 -1.45
C PHE A 35 -12.09 -2.42 -1.92
N MET A 36 -11.15 -2.16 -2.82
CA MET A 36 -10.92 -0.81 -3.36
C MET A 36 -11.97 -0.40 -4.39
N GLY A 37 -12.82 -1.33 -4.82
CA GLY A 37 -13.82 -1.05 -5.84
C GLY A 37 -13.26 -1.01 -7.25
N TYR A 38 -12.08 -1.58 -7.46
CA TYR A 38 -11.51 -1.67 -8.79
C TYR A 38 -12.28 -2.67 -9.63
N LYS A 39 -12.51 -2.34 -10.89
CA LYS A 39 -13.23 -3.23 -11.79
C LYS A 39 -12.33 -4.40 -12.17
N ILE A 40 -12.81 -5.61 -11.90
CA ILE A 40 -12.15 -6.84 -12.34
C ILE A 40 -13.08 -7.52 -13.32
N SER A 41 -12.65 -7.62 -14.57
CA SER A 41 -13.38 -8.36 -15.57
C SER A 41 -12.74 -9.73 -15.71
N PRO A 42 -13.54 -10.81 -15.83
CA PRO A 42 -12.96 -12.13 -16.09
C PRO A 42 -12.11 -12.14 -17.35
N GLN A 43 -12.45 -11.28 -18.31
CA GLN A 43 -11.74 -11.19 -19.58
C GLN A 43 -10.59 -10.20 -19.55
N LYS A 44 -10.61 -9.25 -18.59
CA LYS A 44 -9.60 -8.20 -18.48
C LYS A 44 -9.06 -8.13 -17.07
N LYS A 45 -8.66 -9.27 -16.54
CA LYS A 45 -8.13 -9.35 -15.18
C LYS A 45 -6.99 -8.36 -14.93
N LYS A 46 -6.28 -8.00 -15.99
CA LYS A 46 -5.10 -7.14 -15.86
C LYS A 46 -5.41 -5.73 -15.35
N LEU A 47 -6.63 -5.23 -15.57
CA LEU A 47 -6.94 -3.85 -15.17
C LEU A 47 -6.96 -3.69 -13.65
N GLY A 48 -7.72 -4.55 -12.96
CA GLY A 48 -7.77 -4.49 -11.50
C GLY A 48 -6.42 -4.78 -10.88
N TYR A 49 -5.70 -5.74 -11.42
CA TYR A 49 -4.38 -6.09 -10.90
C TYR A 49 -3.36 -4.99 -11.14
N ARG A 50 -3.47 -4.28 -12.27
CA ARG A 50 -2.58 -3.16 -12.53
C ARG A 50 -2.78 -2.07 -11.48
N GLN A 51 -4.04 -1.79 -11.12
CA GLN A 51 -4.34 -0.80 -10.10
C GLN A 51 -3.80 -1.22 -8.74
N VAL A 52 -3.91 -2.50 -8.40
CA VAL A 52 -3.34 -3.03 -7.16
C VAL A 52 -1.82 -2.95 -7.18
N LYS A 53 -1.19 -3.24 -8.32
CA LYS A 53 0.26 -3.08 -8.45
C LYS A 53 0.69 -1.63 -8.26
N ASN A 54 -0.08 -0.69 -8.81
CA ASN A 54 0.19 0.73 -8.62
C ASN A 54 0.02 1.12 -7.15
N LEU A 55 -0.98 0.54 -6.48
CA LEU A 55 -1.21 0.77 -5.07
C LEU A 55 -0.03 0.26 -4.24
N LYS A 56 0.51 -0.91 -4.59
CA LYS A 56 1.71 -1.44 -3.91
C LYS A 56 2.90 -0.50 -4.11
N LYS A 57 3.07 0.05 -5.31
CA LYS A 57 4.14 1.02 -5.57
C LYS A 57 3.96 2.26 -4.72
N LYS A 58 2.72 2.72 -4.55
CA LYS A 58 2.44 3.87 -3.70
C LYS A 58 2.81 3.56 -2.25
N PHE A 59 2.42 2.39 -1.75
CA PHE A 59 2.76 2.00 -0.38
C PHE A 59 4.27 1.91 -0.19
N LEU A 60 4.96 1.34 -1.16
CA LEU A 60 6.41 1.24 -1.10
C LEU A 60 7.04 2.63 -1.07
N GLN A 61 6.55 3.54 -1.91
CA GLN A 61 7.08 4.91 -1.95
C GLN A 61 6.84 5.63 -0.63
N VAL A 62 5.65 5.48 -0.05
CA VAL A 62 5.36 6.09 1.24
C VAL A 62 6.29 5.51 2.32
N ALA A 63 6.51 4.19 2.31
CA ALA A 63 7.41 3.56 3.27
C ALA A 63 8.84 4.07 3.10
N ILE A 64 9.30 4.20 1.86
CA ILE A 64 10.63 4.74 1.59
C ILE A 64 10.74 6.17 2.12
N ASP A 65 9.72 6.98 1.89
CA ASP A 65 9.72 8.37 2.35
C ASP A 65 9.78 8.44 3.88
N ILE A 66 9.05 7.56 4.56
CA ILE A 66 9.10 7.49 6.02
C ILE A 66 10.50 7.12 6.48
N LEU A 67 11.10 6.11 5.86
CA LEU A 67 12.43 5.66 6.24
C LEU A 67 13.48 6.73 5.97
N LYS A 68 13.34 7.47 4.88
CA LYS A 68 14.23 8.59 4.58
C LYS A 68 14.13 9.68 5.64
N ASP A 69 12.92 9.99 6.06
CA ASP A 69 12.72 11.00 7.11
C ASP A 69 13.40 10.58 8.41
N GLN A 70 13.38 9.28 8.72
CA GLN A 70 14.03 8.76 9.91
C GLN A 70 15.55 8.70 9.72
N ASP A 71 16.01 8.37 8.52
CA ASP A 71 17.43 8.24 8.21
C ASP A 71 18.14 9.58 8.16
N ILE A 72 17.42 10.65 7.90
CA ILE A 72 18.01 11.97 7.98
C ILE A 72 18.64 12.18 9.34
N ILE A 73 18.00 11.63 10.38
CA ILE A 73 18.51 11.68 11.73
C ILE A 73 19.70 10.74 11.90
N GLY A 74 19.57 9.50 11.36
CA GLY A 74 20.63 8.51 11.48
C GLY A 74 21.81 8.81 10.59
N ASP A 75 21.55 9.37 9.47
CA ASP A 75 22.51 9.73 8.46
C ASP A 75 23.46 10.82 8.95
N GLY A 76 23.04 11.59 9.91
CA GLY A 76 23.87 12.63 10.44
C GLY A 76 24.50 13.48 9.36
N SER A 77 24.17 13.16 8.20
CA SER A 77 24.72 13.82 7.04
C SER A 77 24.03 15.10 6.79
#